data_e312a7d18f6d8e612b26ac9a4f7a95a2
#
_entry.id   e312a7d18f6d8e612b26ac9a4f7a95a2
#
_cell.length_a   1.000
_cell.length_b   1.000
_cell.length_c   1.000
_cell.angle_alpha   90.00
_cell.angle_beta   90.00
_cell.angle_gamma   90.00
#
_symmetry.space_group_name_H-M   'P 1'
#
loop_
_entity.id
_entity.type
_entity.pdbx_description
1 polymer ?
#
loop_
_entity_poly.entity_id
_entity_poly.type
_entity_poly.pdbx_seq_one_letter_code
_entity_poly.pdbx_strand_id
1 'polypeptide(L)'
;MSFSEELNGLMDCPTPLVRRFMALLEPVDDARLEEMAQESRRLTRLHFGRTIRLFAPIYLSNECINNCKYCGFSRDNPIIRTTLTVDEVVQEARYLHGLGLRSILLVAGEHPKFVSDGYMQECLDALRSEEHTSELQ
;
A
#
# COMPACT_ATOMS: atom_id res chain seq x y z
N MET A 1 3.53 -32.09 -7.25
CA MET A 1 2.25 -31.57 -6.74
C MET A 1 2.12 -30.15 -7.23
N SER A 2 1.07 -29.80 -7.95
CA SER A 2 0.90 -28.42 -8.46
C SER A 2 0.40 -27.52 -7.33
N PHE A 3 0.62 -26.21 -7.46
CA PHE A 3 0.11 -25.23 -6.48
C PHE A 3 -1.42 -25.30 -6.32
N SER A 4 -2.13 -25.62 -7.42
CA SER A 4 -3.57 -25.82 -7.41
C SER A 4 -4.00 -27.08 -6.62
N GLU A 5 -3.20 -28.15 -6.62
CA GLU A 5 -3.48 -29.35 -5.83
C GLU A 5 -3.33 -29.10 -4.32
N GLU A 6 -2.33 -28.31 -3.92
CA GLU A 6 -2.15 -27.89 -2.53
C GLU A 6 -3.31 -27.00 -2.03
N LEU A 7 -3.74 -26.02 -2.85
CA LEU A 7 -4.84 -25.14 -2.51
C LEU A 7 -6.20 -25.88 -2.49
N ASN A 8 -6.42 -26.84 -3.37
CA ASN A 8 -7.64 -27.66 -3.37
C ASN A 8 -7.77 -28.48 -2.06
N GLY A 9 -6.65 -28.90 -1.48
CA GLY A 9 -6.64 -29.59 -0.18
C GLY A 9 -6.98 -28.68 1.01
N LEU A 10 -6.87 -27.35 0.83
CA LEU A 10 -7.16 -26.35 1.86
C LEU A 10 -8.60 -25.77 1.76
N MET A 11 -9.29 -26.00 0.64
CA MET A 11 -10.61 -25.43 0.37
C MET A 11 -11.63 -26.52 0.00
N ASP A 12 -12.62 -26.74 0.85
CA ASP A 12 -13.64 -27.78 0.67
C ASP A 12 -14.48 -27.67 -0.61
N CYS A 13 -14.58 -26.51 -1.23
CA CYS A 13 -15.20 -26.30 -2.54
C CYS A 13 -14.89 -24.91 -3.11
N PRO A 14 -13.84 -24.73 -3.91
CA PRO A 14 -13.53 -23.43 -4.49
C PRO A 14 -14.61 -23.00 -5.49
N THR A 15 -15.07 -21.74 -5.39
CA THR A 15 -15.98 -21.15 -6.35
C THR A 15 -15.37 -21.14 -7.76
N PRO A 16 -16.17 -21.03 -8.86
CA PRO A 16 -15.62 -20.92 -10.20
C PRO A 16 -14.59 -19.79 -10.37
N LEU A 17 -14.78 -18.67 -9.66
CA LEU A 17 -13.83 -17.54 -9.65
C LEU A 17 -12.49 -17.93 -9.02
N VAL A 18 -12.54 -18.60 -7.87
CA VAL A 18 -11.32 -19.07 -7.17
C VAL A 18 -10.57 -20.08 -8.01
N ARG A 19 -11.27 -21.06 -8.62
CA ARG A 19 -10.65 -22.02 -9.55
C ARG A 19 -9.96 -21.35 -10.73
N ARG A 20 -10.59 -20.34 -11.32
CA ARG A 20 -10.00 -19.54 -12.40
C ARG A 20 -8.74 -18.80 -11.93
N PHE A 21 -8.77 -18.22 -10.75
CA PHE A 21 -7.60 -17.56 -10.15
C PHE A 21 -6.47 -18.56 -9.91
N MET A 22 -6.76 -19.73 -9.34
CA MET A 22 -5.78 -20.80 -9.14
C MET A 22 -5.10 -21.22 -10.45
N ALA A 23 -5.88 -21.39 -11.52
CA ALA A 23 -5.33 -21.72 -12.84
C ALA A 23 -4.40 -20.65 -13.43
N LEU A 24 -4.55 -19.37 -13.02
CA LEU A 24 -3.63 -18.30 -13.42
C LEU A 24 -2.30 -18.30 -12.63
N LEU A 25 -2.24 -19.01 -11.50
CA LEU A 25 -1.04 -19.12 -10.67
C LEU A 25 -0.17 -20.33 -11.01
N GLU A 26 -0.64 -21.22 -11.89
CA GLU A 26 0.15 -22.38 -12.32
C GLU A 26 1.35 -21.92 -13.16
N PRO A 27 2.48 -22.60 -13.05
CA PRO A 27 3.64 -22.36 -13.91
C PRO A 27 3.26 -22.52 -15.38
N VAL A 28 3.65 -21.56 -16.19
CA VAL A 28 3.40 -21.53 -17.64
C VAL A 28 4.69 -21.28 -18.41
N ASP A 29 4.72 -21.59 -19.69
CA ASP A 29 5.82 -21.22 -20.59
C ASP A 29 5.80 -19.71 -20.94
N ASP A 30 6.87 -19.24 -21.55
CA ASP A 30 7.04 -17.83 -21.90
C ASP A 30 5.95 -17.34 -22.88
N ALA A 31 5.52 -18.19 -23.81
CA ALA A 31 4.48 -17.83 -24.78
C ALA A 31 3.13 -17.57 -24.07
N ARG A 32 2.77 -18.46 -23.15
CA ARG A 32 1.54 -18.30 -22.35
C ARG A 32 1.64 -17.12 -21.39
N LEU A 33 2.80 -16.89 -20.80
CA LEU A 33 3.05 -15.73 -19.95
C LEU A 33 2.84 -14.41 -20.72
N GLU A 34 3.36 -14.32 -21.94
CA GLU A 34 3.16 -13.16 -22.82
C GLU A 34 1.69 -12.94 -23.18
N GLU A 35 0.94 -14.00 -23.52
CA GLU A 35 -0.50 -13.90 -23.75
C GLU A 35 -1.25 -13.32 -22.52
N MET A 36 -0.91 -13.81 -21.32
CA MET A 36 -1.49 -13.32 -20.07
C MET A 36 -1.13 -11.84 -19.82
N ALA A 37 0.10 -11.43 -20.12
CA ALA A 37 0.55 -10.05 -20.01
C ALA A 37 -0.18 -9.12 -20.99
N GLN A 38 -0.41 -9.54 -22.24
CA GLN A 38 -1.16 -8.78 -23.22
C GLN A 38 -2.63 -8.61 -22.81
N GLU A 39 -3.26 -9.65 -22.30
CA GLU A 39 -4.64 -9.58 -21.80
C GLU A 39 -4.73 -8.68 -20.55
N SER A 40 -3.80 -8.79 -19.61
CA SER A 40 -3.71 -7.90 -18.45
C SER A 40 -3.58 -6.43 -18.89
N ARG A 41 -2.70 -6.14 -19.87
CA ARG A 41 -2.53 -4.80 -20.46
C ARG A 41 -3.82 -4.32 -21.10
N ARG A 42 -4.53 -5.17 -21.85
CA ARG A 42 -5.80 -4.83 -22.48
C ARG A 42 -6.86 -4.45 -21.45
N LEU A 43 -7.01 -5.27 -20.41
CA LEU A 43 -7.97 -5.04 -19.32
C LEU A 43 -7.63 -3.77 -18.53
N THR A 44 -6.35 -3.57 -18.20
CA THR A 44 -5.87 -2.37 -17.51
C THR A 44 -6.23 -1.11 -18.30
N ARG A 45 -5.95 -1.10 -19.61
CA ARG A 45 -6.29 0.05 -20.47
C ARG A 45 -7.79 0.27 -20.61
N LEU A 46 -8.58 -0.81 -20.65
CA LEU A 46 -10.04 -0.73 -20.74
C LEU A 46 -10.64 -0.09 -19.47
N HIS A 47 -10.17 -0.49 -18.29
CA HIS A 47 -10.76 -0.08 -17.01
C HIS A 47 -10.13 1.17 -16.40
N PHE A 48 -8.84 1.40 -16.63
CA PHE A 48 -8.06 2.47 -15.99
C PHE A 48 -7.46 3.48 -16.98
N GLY A 49 -7.57 3.24 -18.28
CA GLY A 49 -7.01 4.12 -19.31
C GLY A 49 -5.49 4.00 -19.44
N ARG A 50 -4.85 5.12 -19.77
CA ARG A 50 -3.38 5.21 -19.97
C ARG A 50 -2.69 6.05 -18.91
N THR A 51 -3.42 6.49 -17.91
CA THR A 51 -2.91 7.38 -16.88
C THR A 51 -2.53 6.56 -15.65
N ILE A 52 -1.34 6.82 -15.12
CA ILE A 52 -0.87 6.24 -13.85
C ILE A 52 -0.71 7.39 -12.87
N ARG A 53 -1.32 7.27 -11.69
CA ARG A 53 -1.11 8.20 -10.59
C ARG A 53 0.00 7.64 -9.70
N LEU A 54 1.08 8.39 -9.57
CA LEU A 54 2.18 8.06 -8.67
C LEU A 54 1.88 8.60 -7.28
N PHE A 55 2.25 7.86 -6.26
CA PHE A 55 2.21 8.28 -4.87
C PHE A 55 3.43 7.75 -4.11
N ALA A 56 3.75 8.37 -3.00
CA ALA A 56 4.76 7.87 -2.06
C ALA A 56 4.16 7.73 -0.66
N PRO A 57 4.58 6.73 0.14
CA PRO A 57 4.18 6.62 1.53
C PRO A 57 4.99 7.57 2.41
N ILE A 58 4.33 8.18 3.40
CA ILE A 58 4.95 8.79 4.58
C ILE A 58 4.60 7.90 5.76
N TYR A 59 5.62 7.36 6.43
CA TYR A 59 5.45 6.53 7.62
C TYR A 59 5.41 7.43 8.85
N LEU A 60 4.20 7.72 9.33
CA LEU A 60 3.96 8.60 10.49
C LEU A 60 4.53 8.00 11.78
N SER A 61 4.34 6.68 11.94
CA SER A 61 4.81 5.96 13.11
C SER A 61 4.93 4.47 12.82
N ASN A 62 5.97 3.84 13.35
CA ASN A 62 6.11 2.38 13.38
C ASN A 62 5.79 1.78 14.76
N GLU A 63 5.25 2.58 15.67
CA GLU A 63 4.71 2.11 16.95
C GLU A 63 3.43 1.29 16.70
N CYS A 64 3.37 0.06 17.22
CA CYS A 64 2.23 -0.82 17.04
C CYS A 64 2.00 -1.70 18.27
N ILE A 65 0.73 -1.87 18.65
CA ILE A 65 0.30 -2.78 19.73
C ILE A 65 0.07 -4.22 19.25
N ASN A 66 -0.04 -4.42 17.93
CA ASN A 66 -0.34 -5.71 17.33
C ASN A 66 0.93 -6.52 17.04
N ASN A 67 0.77 -7.83 16.96
CA ASN A 67 1.85 -8.76 16.66
C ASN A 67 1.53 -9.60 15.41
N CYS A 68 1.44 -8.94 14.26
CA CYS A 68 1.13 -9.57 12.98
C CYS A 68 2.35 -10.31 12.44
N LYS A 69 2.19 -11.57 12.04
CA LYS A 69 3.30 -12.46 11.66
C LYS A 69 4.16 -11.96 10.49
N TYR A 70 3.60 -11.15 9.60
CA TYR A 70 4.29 -10.68 8.39
C TYR A 70 4.64 -9.18 8.41
N CYS A 71 4.21 -8.45 9.44
CA CYS A 71 4.37 -7.00 9.48
C CYS A 71 5.69 -6.59 10.16
N GLY A 72 6.49 -5.74 9.50
CA GLY A 72 7.73 -5.20 10.06
C GLY A 72 7.51 -4.38 11.34
N PHE A 73 6.31 -3.78 11.52
CA PHE A 73 5.96 -2.98 12.71
C PHE A 73 5.43 -3.83 13.88
N SER A 74 5.36 -5.14 13.74
CA SER A 74 4.91 -6.03 14.83
C SER A 74 5.60 -5.71 16.14
N ARG A 75 4.82 -5.68 17.23
CA ARG A 75 5.25 -5.26 18.57
C ARG A 75 6.53 -5.96 19.05
N ASP A 76 6.64 -7.26 18.78
CA ASP A 76 7.75 -8.08 19.27
C ASP A 76 9.00 -7.98 18.38
N ASN A 77 8.95 -7.25 17.26
CA ASN A 77 10.12 -7.04 16.42
C ASN A 77 11.11 -6.06 17.11
N PRO A 78 12.40 -6.41 17.15
CA PRO A 78 13.43 -5.58 17.77
C PRO A 78 13.87 -4.45 16.81
N ILE A 79 12.99 -3.49 16.58
CA ILE A 79 13.25 -2.34 15.70
C ILE A 79 13.25 -1.03 16.49
N ILE A 80 13.95 -0.03 15.99
CA ILE A 80 13.85 1.33 16.51
C ILE A 80 12.45 1.85 16.25
N ARG A 81 11.77 2.30 17.31
CA ARG A 81 10.44 2.88 17.25
C ARG A 81 10.52 4.39 17.07
N THR A 82 9.80 4.90 16.11
CA THR A 82 9.79 6.33 15.77
C THR A 82 8.37 6.76 15.45
N THR A 83 7.98 7.93 15.97
CA THR A 83 6.75 8.64 15.59
C THR A 83 7.19 10.05 15.17
N LEU A 84 6.83 10.46 13.97
CA LEU A 84 7.12 11.79 13.46
C LEU A 84 6.27 12.84 14.18
N THR A 85 6.84 14.00 14.40
CA THR A 85 6.07 15.18 14.76
C THR A 85 5.29 15.71 13.56
N VAL A 86 4.25 16.51 13.79
CA VAL A 86 3.46 17.12 12.71
C VAL A 86 4.35 17.95 11.77
N ASP A 87 5.33 18.68 12.30
CA ASP A 87 6.28 19.47 11.51
C ASP A 87 7.17 18.58 10.61
N GLU A 88 7.63 17.43 11.13
CA GLU A 88 8.41 16.48 10.34
C GLU A 88 7.55 15.87 9.21
N VAL A 89 6.27 15.56 9.47
CA VAL A 89 5.35 15.08 8.44
C VAL A 89 5.18 16.12 7.32
N VAL A 90 5.04 17.38 7.68
CA VAL A 90 4.95 18.48 6.71
C VAL A 90 6.26 18.62 5.91
N GLN A 91 7.42 18.50 6.54
CA GLN A 91 8.72 18.55 5.84
C GLN A 91 8.88 17.42 4.83
N GLU A 92 8.52 16.18 5.21
CA GLU A 92 8.53 15.02 4.31
C GLU A 92 7.56 15.23 3.12
N ALA A 93 6.37 15.74 3.38
CA ALA A 93 5.41 16.03 2.32
C ALA A 93 5.91 17.10 1.34
N ARG A 94 6.52 18.17 1.83
CA ARG A 94 7.16 19.20 0.99
C ARG A 94 8.29 18.64 0.13
N TYR A 95 9.11 17.75 0.71
CA TYR A 95 10.17 17.08 -0.03
C TYR A 95 9.60 16.25 -1.18
N LEU A 96 8.60 15.40 -0.91
CA LEU A 96 7.93 14.59 -1.92
C LEU A 96 7.24 15.43 -2.99
N HIS A 97 6.63 16.56 -2.60
CA HIS A 97 6.04 17.52 -3.52
C HIS A 97 7.12 18.12 -4.44
N GLY A 98 8.29 18.46 -3.91
CA GLY A 98 9.44 18.94 -4.68
C GLY A 98 9.95 17.94 -5.71
N LEU A 99 9.78 16.63 -5.46
CA LEU A 99 10.05 15.55 -6.42
C LEU A 99 8.95 15.39 -7.49
N GLY A 100 7.89 16.19 -7.43
CA GLY A 100 6.77 16.13 -8.38
C GLY A 100 5.64 15.19 -7.99
N LEU A 101 5.68 14.56 -6.82
CA LEU A 101 4.61 13.70 -6.32
C LEU A 101 3.44 14.56 -5.81
N ARG A 102 2.24 14.28 -6.31
CA ARG A 102 0.99 15.01 -5.98
C ARG A 102 0.03 14.21 -5.11
N SER A 103 0.39 12.99 -4.79
CA SER A 103 -0.37 12.10 -3.93
C SER A 103 0.56 11.44 -2.94
N ILE A 104 0.17 11.43 -1.68
CA ILE A 104 0.87 10.74 -0.60
C ILE A 104 -0.05 9.75 0.09
N LEU A 105 0.52 8.70 0.64
CA LEU A 105 -0.15 7.71 1.47
C LEU A 105 0.40 7.81 2.89
N LEU A 106 -0.45 8.20 3.85
CA LEU A 106 -0.06 8.19 5.25
C LEU A 106 -0.16 6.77 5.81
N VAL A 107 0.93 6.29 6.39
CA VAL A 107 1.05 4.93 6.92
C VAL A 107 1.46 4.99 8.38
N ALA A 108 0.77 4.23 9.23
CA ALA A 108 1.12 4.12 10.64
C ALA A 108 0.85 2.71 11.18
N GLY A 109 1.56 2.33 12.24
CA GLY A 109 1.15 1.24 13.10
C GLY A 109 -0.10 1.64 13.91
N GLU A 110 -0.73 0.66 14.55
CA GLU A 110 -1.85 0.91 15.44
C GLU A 110 -1.35 1.09 16.87
N HIS A 111 -1.44 2.31 17.40
CA HIS A 111 -1.05 2.58 18.79
C HIS A 111 -1.85 3.75 19.36
N PRO A 112 -2.71 3.55 20.39
CA PRO A 112 -3.64 4.58 20.86
C PRO A 112 -2.96 5.83 21.46
N LYS A 113 -1.71 5.69 21.93
CA LYS A 113 -0.97 6.81 22.49
C LYS A 113 -0.17 7.58 21.44
N PHE A 114 0.46 6.89 20.48
CA PHE A 114 1.36 7.52 19.50
C PHE A 114 0.67 7.84 18.18
N VAL A 115 -0.40 7.10 17.86
CA VAL A 115 -1.20 7.28 16.64
C VAL A 115 -2.66 7.46 17.04
N SER A 116 -2.92 8.53 17.79
CA SER A 116 -4.28 8.89 18.21
C SER A 116 -5.05 9.56 17.07
N ASP A 117 -6.37 9.56 17.16
CA ASP A 117 -7.23 10.29 16.20
C ASP A 117 -6.89 11.78 16.15
N GLY A 118 -6.55 12.39 17.30
CA GLY A 118 -6.10 13.79 17.38
C GLY A 118 -4.81 14.03 16.60
N TYR A 119 -3.79 13.18 16.77
CA TYR A 119 -2.56 13.28 16.03
C TYR A 119 -2.78 13.12 14.52
N MET A 120 -3.58 12.16 14.11
CA MET A 120 -3.91 11.96 12.68
C MET A 120 -4.62 13.18 12.10
N GLN A 121 -5.56 13.77 12.87
CA GLN A 121 -6.27 14.97 12.45
C GLN A 121 -5.32 16.17 12.33
N GLU A 122 -4.43 16.39 13.28
CA GLU A 122 -3.41 17.46 13.24
C GLU A 122 -2.50 17.33 12.01
N CYS A 123 -2.02 16.10 11.70
CA CYS A 123 -1.25 15.85 10.48
C CYS A 123 -2.03 16.20 9.21
N LEU A 124 -3.29 15.79 9.13
CA LEU A 124 -4.13 16.07 7.96
C LEU A 124 -4.43 17.55 7.80
N ASP A 125 -4.70 18.26 8.89
CA ASP A 125 -4.99 19.69 8.85
C ASP A 125 -3.75 20.51 8.47
N ALA A 126 -2.58 20.14 8.99
CA ALA A 126 -1.31 20.74 8.62
C ALA A 126 -0.98 20.53 7.14
N LEU A 127 -1.14 19.31 6.61
CA LEU A 127 -0.91 18.99 5.20
C LEU A 127 -1.87 19.74 4.27
N ARG A 128 -3.15 19.90 4.64
CA ARG A 128 -4.12 20.67 3.86
C ARG A 128 -3.80 22.15 3.82
N SER A 129 -3.34 22.74 4.91
CA SER A 129 -2.94 24.14 4.94
C SER A 129 -1.75 24.43 4.01
N GLU A 130 -0.86 23.47 3.82
CA GLU A 130 0.26 23.56 2.89
C GLU A 130 -0.19 23.51 1.42
N GLU A 131 -1.18 22.69 1.08
CA GLU A 131 -1.74 22.65 -0.29
C GLU A 131 -2.25 24.03 -0.71
N HIS A 132 -2.98 24.73 0.16
CA HIS A 132 -3.49 26.08 -0.13
C HIS A 132 -2.41 27.15 -0.25
N THR A 133 -1.26 26.96 0.41
CA THR A 133 -0.12 27.91 0.30
C THR A 133 0.69 27.69 -0.97
N SER A 134 0.74 26.49 -1.50
CA SER A 134 1.50 26.17 -2.72
C SER A 134 0.77 26.56 -4.02
N GLU A 135 -0.55 26.70 -4.00
CA GLU A 135 -1.34 27.17 -5.15
C GLU A 135 -1.30 28.69 -5.34
N LEU A 136 -0.79 29.44 -4.37
CA LEU A 136 -0.69 30.90 -4.39
C LEU A 136 0.71 31.40 -4.82
N GLN A 137 1.61 30.54 -5.22
CA GLN A 137 2.92 30.83 -5.81
C GLN A 137 2.96 30.41 -7.30
#